data_c094a1eccf9ef6cd7df4be2dfdaf747b
#
_entry.id   c094a1eccf9ef6cd7df4be2dfdaf747b
#
_cell.length_a   1.000
_cell.length_b   1.000
_cell.length_c   1.000
_cell.angle_alpha   90.00
_cell.angle_beta   90.00
_cell.angle_gamma   90.00
#
_symmetry.space_group_name_H-M   'P 1'
#
loop_
_entity.id
_entity.type
_entity.pdbx_description
1 polymer ?
#
loop_
_entity_poly.entity_id
_entity_poly.type
_entity_poly.pdbx_seq_one_letter_code
_entity_poly.pdbx_strand_id
1 'polypeptide(L)'
;MTLTTKLSALTTAGIMVVIGVPMVTQSAMASGRAPAPVAATTQPKLVTGDITSTDQSGTNLFFGKKIVRNARGAIMKVDRTWPAAVPAPLPDVRADSSTRMLLGPVVDLAVNEHPEGVFYRIPALATASNGDLLASYDLRPGSAGDAPNPNSIVQRRSRDNGRTWGPQTVIHAGTPGRRKVGYSDPSYLVDPATGRILNFHVKSYDRGFATSEVGTDPDDRHVLHAEVSTSTDNGHTWTHRDITREITSDPTTRTRFVASGQGIALLHGPHAGRLIAQMTVRNSVGQQAQSIYSDDHGITWHAGNPVGRMMDENKVVELSDGTLMLNSRDAARSGRRKVAYSQDGGLTWGPVKLVDDLIDPTNNAQIIRAYPNARAGSAKARILLFTNARNATERVNGTLSVSCDDGRTWVSHQTYMPGEVGYTTAAVQSD
;
A
#
# COMPACT_ATOMS: atom_id res chain seq x y z
N MET A 1 -11.19 25.75 -9.91
CA MET A 1 -10.40 25.49 -8.70
C MET A 1 -9.56 24.26 -9.02
N THR A 2 -8.29 24.46 -9.30
CA THR A 2 -7.38 23.40 -9.72
C THR A 2 -6.95 22.64 -8.46
N LEU A 3 -7.45 21.42 -8.27
CA LEU A 3 -6.97 20.56 -7.18
C LEU A 3 -5.60 20.00 -7.57
N THR A 4 -4.58 20.57 -6.98
CA THR A 4 -3.21 20.07 -7.13
C THR A 4 -2.99 18.94 -6.12
N THR A 5 -2.71 17.75 -6.60
CA THR A 5 -2.47 16.58 -5.75
C THR A 5 -0.98 16.44 -5.49
N LYS A 6 -0.57 16.34 -4.22
CA LYS A 6 0.83 16.40 -3.80
C LYS A 6 1.27 15.11 -3.10
N LEU A 7 2.47 14.66 -3.37
CA LEU A 7 3.17 13.64 -2.59
C LEU A 7 4.04 14.35 -1.55
N SER A 8 3.70 14.21 -0.27
CA SER A 8 4.34 14.98 0.81
C SER A 8 5.07 14.09 1.81
N ALA A 9 6.17 14.59 2.35
CA ALA A 9 6.97 13.95 3.38
C ALA A 9 6.95 14.78 4.67
N LEU A 10 6.74 14.12 5.81
CA LEU A 10 6.81 14.73 7.13
C LEU A 10 7.98 14.19 7.92
N THR A 11 8.74 15.04 8.57
CA THR A 11 9.84 14.64 9.46
C THR A 11 9.49 14.91 10.92
N THR A 12 9.70 13.90 11.76
CA THR A 12 9.78 14.05 13.23
C THR A 12 11.15 13.55 13.68
N ALA A 13 11.62 13.93 14.87
CA ALA A 13 12.93 13.50 15.36
C ALA A 13 13.08 11.95 15.27
N GLY A 14 13.89 11.49 14.34
CA GLY A 14 14.20 10.07 14.10
C GLY A 14 13.18 9.25 13.31
N ILE A 15 12.00 9.78 12.97
CA ILE A 15 10.95 9.06 12.24
C ILE A 15 10.43 9.90 11.09
N MET A 16 10.41 9.33 9.89
CA MET A 16 9.82 9.97 8.72
C MET A 16 8.58 9.23 8.25
N VAL A 17 7.51 9.96 8.06
CA VAL A 17 6.27 9.46 7.46
C VAL A 17 6.08 10.12 6.10
N VAL A 18 6.07 9.33 5.05
CA VAL A 18 5.73 9.80 3.70
C VAL A 18 4.26 9.48 3.42
N ILE A 19 3.57 10.48 2.98
CA ILE A 19 2.14 10.43 2.78
C ILE A 19 1.84 10.35 1.30
N GLY A 20 1.06 9.36 0.93
CA GLY A 20 0.62 9.18 -0.44
C GLY A 20 -0.44 10.19 -0.87
N VAL A 21 -0.53 10.33 -2.13
CA VAL A 21 -1.39 11.17 -2.96
C VAL A 21 -2.86 11.09 -2.60
N PRO A 22 -3.61 12.20 -2.48
CA PRO A 22 -5.07 12.16 -2.50
C PRO A 22 -5.58 11.53 -3.80
N MET A 23 -6.64 10.78 -3.70
CA MET A 23 -7.27 10.10 -4.82
C MET A 23 -8.08 11.12 -5.63
N VAL A 24 -7.72 11.34 -6.88
CA VAL A 24 -8.61 12.06 -7.81
C VAL A 24 -9.75 11.12 -8.16
N THR A 25 -10.94 11.38 -7.64
CA THR A 25 -12.15 10.83 -8.23
C THR A 25 -12.35 11.52 -9.57
N GLN A 26 -12.23 10.78 -10.68
CA GLN A 26 -12.67 11.28 -11.99
C GLN A 26 -14.17 11.54 -11.91
N SER A 27 -14.55 12.80 -11.69
CA SER A 27 -15.84 13.31 -12.10
C SER A 27 -15.79 13.43 -13.60
N ALA A 28 -16.54 12.61 -14.31
CA ALA A 28 -16.71 12.73 -15.74
C ALA A 28 -17.17 14.16 -16.06
N MET A 29 -16.33 14.93 -16.74
CA MET A 29 -16.72 16.21 -17.35
C MET A 29 -17.70 15.91 -18.47
N ALA A 30 -18.99 16.07 -18.20
CA ALA A 30 -20.00 16.14 -19.24
C ALA A 30 -19.81 17.45 -20.00
N SER A 31 -19.47 17.36 -21.28
CA SER A 31 -19.47 18.48 -22.20
C SER A 31 -20.86 19.12 -22.24
N GLY A 32 -20.92 20.42 -21.99
CA GLY A 32 -22.14 21.19 -21.98
C GLY A 32 -22.89 21.21 -23.28
N ARG A 33 -24.11 20.71 -23.27
CA ARG A 33 -25.18 21.07 -24.18
C ARG A 33 -26.44 21.23 -23.36
N ALA A 34 -27.05 22.40 -23.39
CA ALA A 34 -28.27 22.69 -22.67
C ALA A 34 -29.40 21.75 -23.09
N PRO A 35 -30.16 21.17 -22.18
CA PRO A 35 -31.30 20.31 -22.52
C PRO A 35 -32.54 21.13 -22.80
N ALA A 36 -33.31 20.71 -23.81
CA ALA A 36 -34.66 21.11 -24.05
C ALA A 36 -35.61 20.63 -22.93
N PRO A 37 -36.76 21.29 -22.70
CA PRO A 37 -37.64 20.97 -21.58
C PRO A 37 -38.27 19.60 -21.73
N VAL A 38 -38.16 18.77 -20.71
CA VAL A 38 -38.74 17.42 -20.66
C VAL A 38 -40.02 17.43 -19.84
N ALA A 39 -41.06 16.84 -20.45
CA ALA A 39 -42.40 16.64 -19.90
C ALA A 39 -42.40 15.70 -18.68
N ALA A 40 -43.42 15.85 -17.86
CA ALA A 40 -43.81 15.19 -16.61
C ALA A 40 -43.09 13.89 -16.21
N THR A 41 -42.47 13.96 -15.07
CA THR A 41 -41.70 12.88 -14.45
C THR A 41 -42.62 11.91 -13.69
N THR A 42 -42.57 10.64 -14.09
CA THR A 42 -43.00 9.51 -13.21
C THR A 42 -42.04 9.43 -12.01
N GLN A 43 -42.59 9.33 -10.82
CA GLN A 43 -41.79 9.21 -9.60
C GLN A 43 -40.85 7.99 -9.66
N PRO A 44 -39.60 8.10 -9.19
CA PRO A 44 -38.63 7.00 -9.20
C PRO A 44 -39.08 5.90 -8.23
N LYS A 45 -39.02 4.65 -8.70
CA LYS A 45 -39.32 3.47 -7.88
C LYS A 45 -38.08 3.11 -7.04
N LEU A 46 -38.27 3.02 -5.73
CA LEU A 46 -37.22 2.61 -4.80
C LEU A 46 -37.01 1.09 -4.90
N VAL A 47 -35.81 0.66 -5.24
CA VAL A 47 -35.41 -0.74 -5.18
C VAL A 47 -34.50 -0.94 -3.99
N THR A 48 -34.96 -1.73 -3.02
CA THR A 48 -34.16 -2.17 -1.86
C THR A 48 -33.72 -3.58 -2.11
N GLY A 49 -32.41 -3.84 -2.10
CA GLY A 49 -31.85 -5.19 -2.21
C GLY A 49 -30.38 -5.17 -1.81
N ASP A 50 -29.95 -6.25 -1.18
CA ASP A 50 -28.54 -6.49 -0.95
C ASP A 50 -27.89 -6.88 -2.27
N ILE A 51 -26.98 -6.05 -2.78
CA ILE A 51 -26.24 -6.37 -4.00
C ILE A 51 -25.05 -7.23 -3.60
N THR A 52 -25.20 -8.54 -3.81
CA THR A 52 -24.16 -9.54 -3.54
C THR A 52 -23.34 -9.89 -4.77
N SER A 53 -23.61 -9.29 -5.95
CA SER A 53 -22.92 -9.61 -7.20
C SER A 53 -22.00 -8.51 -7.68
N THR A 54 -20.82 -8.88 -8.09
CA THR A 54 -19.93 -8.07 -8.92
C THR A 54 -20.52 -7.96 -10.32
N ASP A 55 -20.57 -6.74 -10.88
CA ASP A 55 -20.80 -6.64 -12.31
C ASP A 55 -19.59 -7.22 -13.06
N GLN A 56 -19.80 -7.61 -14.31
CA GLN A 56 -18.75 -8.22 -15.12
C GLN A 56 -17.61 -7.26 -15.49
N SER A 57 -17.72 -5.98 -15.14
CA SER A 57 -16.68 -4.97 -15.37
C SER A 57 -15.61 -4.93 -14.29
N GLY A 58 -15.77 -5.69 -13.19
CA GLY A 58 -14.81 -5.75 -12.09
C GLY A 58 -14.76 -4.50 -11.20
N THR A 59 -15.68 -3.59 -11.37
CA THR A 59 -15.79 -2.38 -10.55
C THR A 59 -16.63 -2.70 -9.32
N ASN A 60 -15.98 -2.94 -8.18
CA ASN A 60 -16.63 -3.10 -6.88
C ASN A 60 -17.28 -1.77 -6.44
N LEU A 61 -18.40 -1.40 -7.05
CA LEU A 61 -18.92 -0.05 -6.86
C LEU A 61 -19.91 0.10 -5.71
N PHE A 62 -20.52 -0.95 -5.15
CA PHE A 62 -21.70 -0.67 -4.32
C PHE A 62 -22.02 -1.67 -3.20
N PHE A 63 -21.08 -1.95 -2.31
CA PHE A 63 -21.46 -2.61 -1.05
C PHE A 63 -22.07 -1.59 -0.07
N GLY A 64 -23.28 -1.85 0.39
CA GLY A 64 -23.95 -1.10 1.45
C GLY A 64 -24.59 0.23 1.03
N LYS A 65 -24.85 0.47 -0.26
CA LYS A 65 -25.52 1.69 -0.75
C LYS A 65 -26.93 1.43 -1.26
N LYS A 66 -27.84 2.31 -0.90
CA LYS A 66 -29.20 2.31 -1.46
C LYS A 66 -29.16 2.93 -2.86
N ILE A 67 -29.54 2.18 -3.89
CA ILE A 67 -29.52 2.64 -5.28
C ILE A 67 -30.94 2.94 -5.71
N VAL A 68 -31.16 4.15 -6.20
CA VAL A 68 -32.42 4.56 -6.81
C VAL A 68 -32.25 4.47 -8.33
N ARG A 69 -33.09 3.66 -8.99
CA ARG A 69 -33.10 3.51 -10.45
C ARG A 69 -34.38 4.09 -11.03
N ASN A 70 -34.31 4.61 -12.22
CA ASN A 70 -35.49 5.00 -12.98
C ASN A 70 -36.20 3.77 -13.59
N ALA A 71 -37.35 3.98 -14.23
CA ALA A 71 -38.15 2.90 -14.84
C ALA A 71 -37.40 2.17 -15.98
N ARG A 72 -36.29 2.71 -16.50
CA ARG A 72 -35.43 2.09 -17.52
C ARG A 72 -34.19 1.40 -16.91
N GLY A 73 -34.11 1.29 -15.58
CA GLY A 73 -33.00 0.65 -14.87
C GLY A 73 -31.75 1.51 -14.66
N ALA A 74 -31.71 2.74 -15.19
CA ALA A 74 -30.56 3.62 -15.01
C ALA A 74 -30.47 4.14 -13.57
N ILE A 75 -29.24 4.19 -13.01
CA ILE A 75 -29.00 4.68 -11.64
C ILE A 75 -29.20 6.19 -11.62
N MET A 76 -30.16 6.64 -10.79
CA MET A 76 -30.52 8.05 -10.62
C MET A 76 -29.84 8.68 -9.38
N LYS A 77 -29.64 7.88 -8.32
CA LYS A 77 -29.02 8.32 -7.09
C LYS A 77 -28.42 7.11 -6.34
N VAL A 78 -27.29 7.33 -5.74
CA VAL A 78 -26.69 6.42 -4.77
C VAL A 78 -26.82 7.06 -3.39
N ASP A 79 -27.66 6.52 -2.55
CA ASP A 79 -27.81 7.00 -1.18
C ASP A 79 -26.67 6.46 -0.34
N ARG A 80 -25.89 7.35 0.26
CA ARG A 80 -24.72 7.04 1.09
C ARG A 80 -25.08 6.80 2.55
N THR A 81 -26.36 6.61 2.89
CA THR A 81 -26.73 6.28 4.26
C THR A 81 -26.18 4.91 4.63
N TRP A 82 -25.16 4.93 5.42
CA TRP A 82 -24.56 3.76 6.04
C TRP A 82 -25.52 3.23 7.12
N PRO A 83 -25.66 1.91 7.33
CA PRO A 83 -26.41 1.41 8.48
C PRO A 83 -25.79 1.97 9.77
N ALA A 84 -26.62 2.44 10.66
CA ALA A 84 -26.28 3.14 11.90
C ALA A 84 -25.66 2.21 12.96
N ALA A 85 -24.47 1.75 12.69
CA ALA A 85 -23.58 1.12 13.68
C ALA A 85 -22.14 1.49 13.37
N VAL A 86 -21.88 2.80 13.22
CA VAL A 86 -20.55 3.31 13.49
C VAL A 86 -20.39 3.21 15.00
N PRO A 87 -19.46 2.40 15.54
CA PRO A 87 -19.13 2.48 16.95
C PRO A 87 -18.86 3.95 17.27
N ALA A 88 -19.41 4.43 18.39
CA ALA A 88 -19.10 5.78 18.86
C ALA A 88 -17.60 6.02 18.74
N PRO A 89 -17.13 7.23 18.35
CA PRO A 89 -15.72 7.53 18.35
C PRO A 89 -15.18 7.12 19.71
N LEU A 90 -14.13 6.28 19.70
CA LEU A 90 -13.47 5.88 20.93
C LEU A 90 -13.10 7.16 21.68
N PRO A 91 -13.34 7.23 23.01
CA PRO A 91 -13.00 8.41 23.78
C PRO A 91 -11.54 8.76 23.48
N ASP A 92 -11.28 10.03 23.18
CA ASP A 92 -9.92 10.54 23.07
C ASP A 92 -9.17 10.14 24.35
N VAL A 93 -8.35 9.12 24.27
CA VAL A 93 -7.38 8.83 25.31
C VAL A 93 -6.46 10.03 25.25
N ARG A 94 -6.62 10.96 26.20
CA ARG A 94 -5.71 12.09 26.32
C ARG A 94 -4.32 11.53 26.47
N ALA A 95 -3.56 11.59 25.38
CA ALA A 95 -2.13 11.33 25.42
C ALA A 95 -1.57 12.28 26.50
N ASP A 96 -0.85 11.75 27.46
CA ASP A 96 -0.09 12.55 28.38
C ASP A 96 0.70 13.57 27.56
N SER A 97 0.61 14.85 27.94
CA SER A 97 1.21 15.98 27.23
C SER A 97 2.71 15.87 27.01
N SER A 98 3.35 14.87 27.61
CA SER A 98 4.80 14.55 27.48
C SER A 98 5.15 13.79 26.19
N THR A 99 4.17 13.20 25.47
CA THR A 99 4.38 12.39 24.25
C THR A 99 3.93 13.11 22.98
N ARG A 100 3.99 14.45 22.95
CA ARG A 100 3.67 15.22 21.76
C ARG A 100 4.75 14.99 20.70
N MET A 101 4.42 14.23 19.65
CA MET A 101 5.29 14.15 18.47
C MET A 101 5.48 15.53 17.86
N LEU A 102 6.75 15.94 17.71
CA LEU A 102 7.09 17.15 16.98
C LEU A 102 7.01 16.83 15.48
N LEU A 103 6.00 17.36 14.81
CA LEU A 103 5.90 17.27 13.36
C LEU A 103 6.87 18.28 12.74
N GLY A 104 7.72 17.78 11.85
CA GLY A 104 8.58 18.61 11.01
C GLY A 104 7.80 19.27 9.86
N PRO A 105 8.48 20.06 9.01
CA PRO A 105 7.86 20.66 7.84
C PRO A 105 7.42 19.60 6.84
N VAL A 106 6.32 19.88 6.15
CA VAL A 106 5.83 19.07 5.01
C VAL A 106 6.59 19.46 3.75
N VAL A 107 7.15 18.50 3.05
CA VAL A 107 7.86 18.69 1.77
C VAL A 107 7.15 17.91 0.68
N ASP A 108 6.75 18.59 -0.40
CA ASP A 108 6.18 17.97 -1.57
C ASP A 108 7.30 17.31 -2.40
N LEU A 109 7.26 15.98 -2.56
CA LEU A 109 8.24 15.24 -3.36
C LEU A 109 7.88 15.23 -4.85
N ALA A 110 6.60 15.20 -5.15
CA ALA A 110 6.06 15.25 -6.50
C ALA A 110 4.65 15.86 -6.48
N VAL A 111 4.30 16.53 -7.55
CA VAL A 111 3.01 17.18 -7.73
C VAL A 111 2.41 16.70 -9.05
N ASN A 112 1.14 16.30 -9.02
CA ASN A 112 0.44 15.92 -10.24
C ASN A 112 0.22 17.14 -11.12
N GLU A 113 0.69 17.07 -12.35
CA GLU A 113 0.54 18.13 -13.33
C GLU A 113 -0.67 17.87 -14.24
N HIS A 114 -1.60 18.80 -14.22
CA HIS A 114 -2.73 18.87 -15.15
C HIS A 114 -2.65 20.16 -15.95
N PRO A 115 -2.85 20.12 -17.28
CA PRO A 115 -3.33 19.03 -18.13
C PRO A 115 -2.24 18.14 -18.74
N GLU A 116 -0.94 18.30 -18.45
CA GLU A 116 0.17 17.54 -19.07
C GLU A 116 0.08 16.04 -18.79
N GLY A 117 -0.77 15.63 -17.86
CA GLY A 117 -1.11 14.24 -17.67
C GLY A 117 -0.01 13.41 -17.00
N VAL A 118 0.77 14.00 -16.09
CA VAL A 118 1.70 13.26 -15.23
C VAL A 118 1.11 13.10 -13.84
N PHE A 119 1.08 11.86 -13.37
CA PHE A 119 0.54 11.51 -12.05
C PHE A 119 1.58 10.75 -11.25
N TYR A 120 1.59 10.98 -9.94
CA TYR A 120 2.47 10.29 -9.01
C TYR A 120 1.65 9.59 -7.94
N ARG A 121 1.96 8.31 -7.69
CA ARG A 121 1.23 7.49 -6.71
C ARG A 121 2.15 6.45 -6.07
N ILE A 122 1.65 5.75 -5.07
CA ILE A 122 2.22 4.53 -4.50
C ILE A 122 3.60 4.76 -3.89
N PRO A 123 3.69 5.42 -2.72
CA PRO A 123 4.97 5.71 -2.09
C PRO A 123 5.57 4.50 -1.40
N ALA A 124 6.88 4.37 -1.50
CA ALA A 124 7.74 3.53 -0.67
C ALA A 124 8.87 4.36 -0.08
N LEU A 125 9.33 3.99 1.11
CA LEU A 125 10.37 4.72 1.83
C LEU A 125 11.32 3.74 2.48
N ALA A 126 12.62 4.03 2.42
CA ALA A 126 13.64 3.26 3.12
C ALA A 126 14.79 4.16 3.57
N THR A 127 15.52 3.70 4.59
CA THR A 127 16.81 4.27 4.99
C THR A 127 17.91 3.37 4.46
N ALA A 128 18.77 3.92 3.60
CA ALA A 128 19.94 3.22 3.09
C ALA A 128 21.01 3.05 4.18
N SER A 129 21.96 2.13 3.98
CA SER A 129 22.99 1.84 4.98
C SER A 129 23.92 3.01 5.28
N ASN A 130 24.02 3.99 4.36
CA ASN A 130 24.78 5.24 4.57
C ASN A 130 23.95 6.33 5.29
N GLY A 131 22.71 6.03 5.72
CA GLY A 131 21.80 6.97 6.37
C GLY A 131 20.95 7.83 5.44
N ASP A 132 21.13 7.74 4.12
CA ASP A 132 20.28 8.46 3.17
C ASP A 132 18.84 7.92 3.22
N LEU A 133 17.86 8.81 3.18
CA LEU A 133 16.47 8.43 2.92
C LEU A 133 16.22 8.32 1.43
N LEU A 134 15.55 7.23 1.03
CA LEU A 134 15.12 6.97 -0.32
C LEU A 134 13.59 6.90 -0.36
N ALA A 135 12.96 7.75 -1.16
CA ALA A 135 11.53 7.70 -1.43
C ALA A 135 11.31 7.32 -2.89
N SER A 136 10.69 6.17 -3.14
CA SER A 136 10.27 5.77 -4.50
C SER A 136 8.77 5.81 -4.64
N TYR A 137 8.32 6.01 -5.87
CA TYR A 137 6.90 6.10 -6.23
C TYR A 137 6.71 5.88 -7.72
N ASP A 138 5.46 5.59 -8.12
CA ASP A 138 5.07 5.52 -9.52
C ASP A 138 5.06 6.92 -10.14
N LEU A 139 5.69 7.04 -11.31
CA LEU A 139 5.43 8.11 -12.28
C LEU A 139 4.50 7.53 -13.35
N ARG A 140 3.32 8.08 -13.51
CA ARG A 140 2.22 7.57 -14.34
C ARG A 140 1.91 8.55 -15.47
N PRO A 141 2.31 8.29 -16.71
CA PRO A 141 2.02 9.17 -17.84
C PRO A 141 0.56 9.01 -18.31
N GLY A 142 -0.09 10.12 -18.57
CA GLY A 142 -1.40 10.21 -19.21
C GLY A 142 -2.59 9.77 -18.36
N SER A 143 -2.39 9.08 -17.25
CA SER A 143 -3.47 8.57 -16.40
C SER A 143 -2.98 8.24 -14.99
N ALA A 144 -3.82 8.51 -13.98
CA ALA A 144 -3.59 8.02 -12.61
C ALA A 144 -3.88 6.51 -12.45
N GLY A 145 -4.28 5.82 -13.53
CA GLY A 145 -4.65 4.40 -13.53
C GLY A 145 -3.52 3.47 -13.14
N ASP A 146 -3.89 2.33 -12.57
CA ASP A 146 -2.96 1.24 -12.24
C ASP A 146 -2.51 0.51 -13.53
N ALA A 147 -1.68 -0.55 -13.38
CA ALA A 147 -1.32 -1.43 -14.50
C ALA A 147 -2.59 -1.93 -15.25
N PRO A 148 -2.55 -2.03 -16.58
CA PRO A 148 -1.42 -1.91 -17.49
C PRO A 148 -1.25 -0.49 -18.06
N ASN A 149 -0.55 0.36 -17.37
CA ASN A 149 -0.16 1.70 -17.82
C ASN A 149 1.37 1.74 -17.93
N PRO A 150 2.01 2.49 -18.84
CA PRO A 150 3.47 2.52 -18.99
C PRO A 150 4.15 3.35 -17.87
N ASN A 151 3.82 3.01 -16.62
CA ASN A 151 4.36 3.64 -15.42
C ASN A 151 5.86 3.38 -15.29
N SER A 152 6.57 4.30 -14.65
CA SER A 152 7.97 4.16 -14.26
C SER A 152 8.09 4.18 -12.75
N ILE A 153 9.06 3.46 -12.20
CA ILE A 153 9.47 3.64 -10.81
C ILE A 153 10.55 4.69 -10.75
N VAL A 154 10.27 5.74 -10.01
CA VAL A 154 11.20 6.85 -9.77
C VAL A 154 11.51 7.01 -8.30
N GLN A 155 12.59 7.70 -7.97
CA GLN A 155 12.97 7.98 -6.59
C GLN A 155 13.51 9.38 -6.39
N ARG A 156 13.46 9.87 -5.15
CA ARG A 156 14.23 10.99 -4.63
C ARG A 156 15.03 10.55 -3.42
N ARG A 157 16.09 11.29 -3.14
CA ARG A 157 17.01 11.03 -2.04
C ARG A 157 17.09 12.24 -1.14
N SER A 158 17.11 12.02 0.16
CA SER A 158 17.47 13.03 1.17
C SER A 158 18.69 12.58 1.95
N ARG A 159 19.61 13.53 2.22
CA ARG A 159 20.85 13.34 3.00
C ARG A 159 20.83 14.09 4.33
N ASP A 160 19.72 14.71 4.65
CA ASP A 160 19.54 15.59 5.81
C ASP A 160 18.27 15.28 6.59
N ASN A 161 17.94 13.99 6.67
CA ASN A 161 16.80 13.51 7.42
C ASN A 161 15.47 14.03 6.87
N GLY A 162 15.31 14.05 5.55
CA GLY A 162 14.08 14.43 4.88
C GLY A 162 13.78 15.93 4.85
N ARG A 163 14.72 16.78 5.29
CA ARG A 163 14.54 18.25 5.26
C ARG A 163 14.61 18.77 3.85
N THR A 164 15.55 18.27 3.06
CA THR A 164 15.65 18.55 1.63
C THR A 164 15.76 17.28 0.81
N TRP A 165 15.34 17.36 -0.45
CA TRP A 165 15.32 16.23 -1.36
C TRP A 165 15.98 16.58 -2.68
N GLY A 166 16.87 15.71 -3.13
CA GLY A 166 17.56 15.82 -4.41
C GLY A 166 16.61 15.66 -5.61
N PRO A 167 17.14 15.77 -6.83
CA PRO A 167 16.37 15.58 -8.05
C PRO A 167 15.79 14.17 -8.13
N GLN A 168 14.68 14.05 -8.88
CA GLN A 168 14.10 12.78 -9.20
C GLN A 168 15.02 11.98 -10.13
N THR A 169 15.26 10.71 -9.80
CA THR A 169 16.00 9.75 -10.61
C THR A 169 15.09 8.57 -10.95
N VAL A 170 15.45 7.79 -11.96
CA VAL A 170 14.67 6.65 -12.41
C VAL A 170 15.30 5.38 -11.84
N ILE A 171 14.48 4.54 -11.19
CA ILE A 171 14.84 3.16 -10.83
C ILE A 171 14.58 2.27 -12.05
N HIS A 172 13.36 2.26 -12.59
CA HIS A 172 13.02 1.49 -13.78
C HIS A 172 12.03 2.27 -14.66
N ALA A 173 12.41 2.46 -15.94
CA ALA A 173 11.65 3.26 -16.89
C ALA A 173 10.61 2.43 -17.62
N GLY A 174 9.34 2.85 -17.56
CA GLY A 174 8.28 2.31 -18.41
C GLY A 174 8.46 2.73 -19.89
N THR A 175 7.89 1.96 -20.78
CA THR A 175 7.93 2.19 -22.22
C THR A 175 6.53 2.33 -22.76
N PRO A 176 6.16 3.47 -23.36
CA PRO A 176 4.85 3.67 -23.99
C PRO A 176 4.75 3.01 -25.37
N GLY A 177 3.55 3.02 -25.95
CA GLY A 177 3.30 2.60 -27.35
C GLY A 177 2.74 1.17 -27.47
N ARG A 178 2.80 0.61 -28.68
CA ARG A 178 2.19 -0.70 -29.00
C ARG A 178 2.79 -1.88 -28.19
N ARG A 179 4.05 -1.79 -27.84
CA ARG A 179 4.74 -2.77 -26.99
C ARG A 179 5.02 -2.19 -25.61
N LYS A 180 4.01 -1.52 -25.05
CA LYS A 180 4.17 -0.91 -23.72
C LYS A 180 4.65 -1.90 -22.68
N VAL A 181 5.46 -1.38 -21.78
CA VAL A 181 5.88 -2.03 -20.54
C VAL A 181 5.71 -1.00 -19.42
N GLY A 182 5.14 -1.40 -18.30
CA GLY A 182 4.97 -0.53 -17.15
C GLY A 182 5.44 -1.19 -15.86
N TYR A 183 5.92 -0.39 -14.94
CA TYR A 183 6.39 -0.78 -13.62
C TYR A 183 5.64 0.01 -12.55
N SER A 184 5.12 -0.68 -11.54
CA SER A 184 4.26 -0.08 -10.51
C SER A 184 4.47 -0.72 -9.14
N ASP A 185 3.98 -0.04 -8.10
CA ASP A 185 3.91 -0.56 -6.74
C ASP A 185 5.29 -0.83 -6.11
N PRO A 186 6.19 0.19 -6.01
CA PRO A 186 7.52 0.01 -5.45
C PRO A 186 7.47 -0.41 -3.98
N SER A 187 8.35 -1.33 -3.60
CA SER A 187 8.54 -1.78 -2.22
C SER A 187 10.02 -1.96 -1.93
N TYR A 188 10.55 -1.19 -0.99
CA TYR A 188 11.95 -1.31 -0.61
C TYR A 188 12.19 -2.45 0.38
N LEU A 189 13.39 -3.01 0.34
CA LEU A 189 13.98 -3.80 1.39
C LEU A 189 15.49 -3.53 1.41
N VAL A 190 16.02 -3.19 2.57
CA VAL A 190 17.45 -2.97 2.76
C VAL A 190 18.01 -4.15 3.55
N ASP A 191 19.02 -4.80 3.00
CA ASP A 191 19.76 -5.85 3.71
C ASP A 191 20.83 -5.20 4.60
N PRO A 192 20.69 -5.27 5.94
CA PRO A 192 21.65 -4.63 6.84
C PRO A 192 23.02 -5.31 6.82
N ALA A 193 23.13 -6.57 6.39
CA ALA A 193 24.39 -7.30 6.37
C ALA A 193 25.29 -6.89 5.20
N THR A 194 24.70 -6.58 4.04
CA THR A 194 25.46 -6.27 2.82
C THR A 194 25.33 -4.82 2.37
N GLY A 195 24.36 -4.08 2.91
CA GLY A 195 23.99 -2.76 2.42
C GLY A 195 23.21 -2.76 1.10
N ARG A 196 22.91 -3.95 0.55
CA ARG A 196 22.14 -4.09 -0.68
C ARG A 196 20.73 -3.53 -0.50
N ILE A 197 20.28 -2.78 -1.49
CA ILE A 197 18.91 -2.26 -1.54
C ILE A 197 18.15 -2.98 -2.64
N LEU A 198 17.00 -3.50 -2.29
CA LEU A 198 16.06 -4.15 -3.19
C LEU A 198 14.84 -3.25 -3.33
N ASN A 199 14.33 -3.09 -4.54
CA ASN A 199 13.07 -2.42 -4.83
C ASN A 199 12.22 -3.37 -5.68
N PHE A 200 11.26 -4.02 -5.04
CA PHE A 200 10.29 -4.88 -5.71
C PHE A 200 9.26 -4.02 -6.41
N HIS A 201 8.79 -4.47 -7.55
CA HIS A 201 7.70 -3.82 -8.27
C HIS A 201 7.01 -4.79 -9.23
N VAL A 202 5.84 -4.41 -9.66
CA VAL A 202 5.11 -5.06 -10.74
C VAL A 202 5.77 -4.71 -12.07
N LYS A 203 5.86 -5.69 -12.97
CA LYS A 203 6.07 -5.48 -14.39
C LYS A 203 4.82 -5.91 -15.14
N SER A 204 4.28 -5.04 -15.97
CA SER A 204 3.04 -5.29 -16.72
C SER A 204 3.21 -4.94 -18.18
N TYR A 205 2.53 -5.69 -19.03
CA TYR A 205 2.42 -5.43 -20.47
C TYR A 205 0.98 -5.02 -20.81
N ASP A 206 0.09 -6.01 -21.05
CA ASP A 206 -1.26 -5.78 -21.55
C ASP A 206 -2.33 -6.05 -20.49
N ARG A 207 -1.96 -6.63 -19.35
CA ARG A 207 -2.84 -7.00 -18.25
C ARG A 207 -2.43 -6.33 -16.94
N GLY A 208 -3.43 -6.05 -16.11
CA GLY A 208 -3.27 -5.59 -14.73
C GLY A 208 -3.74 -6.62 -13.71
N PHE A 209 -3.85 -6.22 -12.45
CA PHE A 209 -4.17 -7.09 -11.34
C PHE A 209 -5.44 -7.94 -11.55
N ALA A 210 -6.51 -7.34 -12.05
CA ALA A 210 -7.80 -8.04 -12.21
C ALA A 210 -7.85 -8.96 -13.43
N THR A 211 -7.04 -8.70 -14.44
CA THR A 211 -7.12 -9.32 -15.78
C THR A 211 -5.94 -10.21 -16.13
N SER A 212 -4.95 -10.33 -15.26
CA SER A 212 -3.80 -11.22 -15.44
C SER A 212 -4.23 -12.68 -15.53
N GLU A 213 -3.54 -13.41 -16.39
CA GLU A 213 -3.73 -14.85 -16.61
C GLU A 213 -2.74 -15.67 -15.78
N VAL A 214 -2.94 -16.99 -15.76
CA VAL A 214 -2.03 -17.92 -15.09
C VAL A 214 -0.75 -18.04 -15.93
N GLY A 215 0.41 -17.93 -15.30
CA GLY A 215 1.69 -18.07 -16.00
C GLY A 215 2.88 -17.56 -15.19
N THR A 216 4.08 -17.92 -15.69
CA THR A 216 5.37 -17.47 -15.12
C THR A 216 6.43 -17.24 -16.21
N ASP A 217 6.04 -17.28 -17.47
CA ASP A 217 6.94 -16.93 -18.58
C ASP A 217 7.14 -15.41 -18.59
N PRO A 218 8.38 -14.90 -18.45
CA PRO A 218 8.65 -13.47 -18.33
C PRO A 218 8.29 -12.66 -19.59
N ASP A 219 8.10 -13.32 -20.73
CA ASP A 219 7.71 -12.70 -21.99
C ASP A 219 6.21 -12.78 -22.27
N ASP A 220 5.43 -13.48 -21.43
CA ASP A 220 3.99 -13.55 -21.58
C ASP A 220 3.34 -12.21 -21.22
N ARG A 221 2.79 -11.56 -22.25
CA ARG A 221 2.16 -10.24 -22.12
C ARG A 221 0.83 -10.23 -21.38
N HIS A 222 0.22 -11.41 -21.17
CA HIS A 222 -1.05 -11.57 -20.47
C HIS A 222 -0.87 -11.86 -18.97
N VAL A 223 0.36 -12.00 -18.52
CA VAL A 223 0.72 -12.23 -17.12
C VAL A 223 1.22 -10.95 -16.47
N LEU A 224 0.81 -10.73 -15.23
CA LEU A 224 1.37 -9.71 -14.36
C LEU A 224 2.59 -10.30 -13.64
N HIS A 225 3.76 -9.71 -13.90
CA HIS A 225 5.05 -10.20 -13.40
C HIS A 225 5.47 -9.46 -12.13
N ALA A 226 6.30 -10.11 -11.34
CA ALA A 226 7.02 -9.50 -10.23
C ALA A 226 8.51 -9.37 -10.60
N GLU A 227 9.04 -8.18 -10.42
CA GLU A 227 10.43 -7.87 -10.70
C GLU A 227 11.11 -7.24 -9.48
N VAL A 228 12.42 -7.43 -9.35
CA VAL A 228 13.23 -6.78 -8.33
C VAL A 228 14.34 -5.99 -8.98
N SER A 229 14.44 -4.71 -8.62
CA SER A 229 15.58 -3.86 -8.91
C SER A 229 16.54 -3.88 -7.74
N THR A 230 17.82 -4.15 -8.00
CA THR A 230 18.85 -4.29 -6.98
C THR A 230 19.91 -3.21 -7.14
N SER A 231 20.29 -2.56 -6.04
CA SER A 231 21.39 -1.61 -5.94
C SER A 231 22.39 -2.05 -4.88
N THR A 232 23.67 -1.87 -5.16
CA THR A 232 24.81 -2.10 -4.24
C THR A 232 25.57 -0.80 -3.92
N ASP A 233 25.07 0.33 -4.39
CA ASP A 233 25.69 1.66 -4.27
C ASP A 233 24.75 2.68 -3.62
N ASN A 234 23.99 2.23 -2.62
CA ASN A 234 23.00 3.02 -1.89
C ASN A 234 21.90 3.63 -2.79
N GLY A 235 21.49 2.92 -3.85
CA GLY A 235 20.40 3.33 -4.73
C GLY A 235 20.79 4.36 -5.80
N HIS A 236 22.07 4.42 -6.20
CA HIS A 236 22.49 5.27 -7.31
C HIS A 236 22.30 4.58 -8.66
N THR A 237 22.66 3.29 -8.74
CA THR A 237 22.45 2.46 -9.93
C THR A 237 21.66 1.21 -9.62
N TRP A 238 20.98 0.66 -10.63
CA TRP A 238 20.05 -0.44 -10.46
C TRP A 238 20.23 -1.49 -11.56
N THR A 239 20.16 -2.76 -11.16
CA THR A 239 20.02 -3.91 -12.05
C THR A 239 18.64 -4.54 -11.82
N HIS A 240 18.04 -5.16 -12.84
CA HIS A 240 16.66 -5.64 -12.80
C HIS A 240 16.59 -7.13 -13.08
N ARG A 241 15.70 -7.83 -12.37
CA ARG A 241 15.49 -9.27 -12.55
C ARG A 241 14.03 -9.65 -12.33
N ASP A 242 13.46 -10.41 -13.25
CA ASP A 242 12.16 -11.06 -13.07
C ASP A 242 12.29 -12.19 -12.04
N ILE A 243 11.42 -12.21 -11.04
CA ILE A 243 11.35 -13.22 -9.98
C ILE A 243 10.02 -13.97 -9.98
N THR A 244 9.19 -13.76 -10.99
CA THR A 244 7.82 -14.31 -11.07
C THR A 244 7.79 -15.81 -10.83
N ARG A 245 8.67 -16.57 -11.49
CA ARG A 245 8.74 -18.01 -11.35
C ARG A 245 9.17 -18.46 -9.95
N GLU A 246 10.15 -17.76 -9.37
CA GLU A 246 10.72 -18.10 -8.05
C GLU A 246 9.68 -17.99 -6.93
N ILE A 247 8.80 -16.98 -7.02
CA ILE A 247 7.81 -16.68 -6.00
C ILE A 247 6.41 -17.23 -6.30
N THR A 248 6.26 -18.04 -7.34
CA THR A 248 4.98 -18.68 -7.70
C THR A 248 4.98 -20.14 -7.25
N SER A 249 4.47 -20.40 -6.05
CA SER A 249 4.38 -21.75 -5.48
C SER A 249 3.08 -22.50 -5.86
N ASP A 250 2.02 -21.77 -6.21
CA ASP A 250 0.72 -22.34 -6.61
C ASP A 250 0.53 -22.17 -8.12
N PRO A 251 0.39 -23.27 -8.89
CA PRO A 251 0.25 -23.21 -10.34
C PRO A 251 -1.05 -22.55 -10.81
N THR A 252 -2.02 -22.33 -9.92
CA THR A 252 -3.27 -21.62 -10.25
C THR A 252 -3.16 -20.11 -10.06
N THR A 253 -1.98 -19.59 -9.68
CA THR A 253 -1.77 -18.18 -9.45
C THR A 253 -1.87 -17.36 -10.73
N ARG A 254 -2.87 -16.49 -10.80
CA ARG A 254 -3.10 -15.55 -11.91
C ARG A 254 -2.36 -14.24 -11.72
N THR A 255 -2.34 -13.75 -10.50
CA THR A 255 -1.82 -12.43 -10.17
C THR A 255 -0.98 -12.50 -8.91
N ARG A 256 0.08 -11.74 -8.91
CA ARG A 256 0.99 -11.54 -7.78
C ARG A 256 1.59 -10.15 -7.85
N PHE A 257 1.72 -9.49 -6.70
CA PHE A 257 2.54 -8.28 -6.57
C PHE A 257 3.02 -8.12 -5.14
N VAL A 258 4.25 -7.66 -4.96
CA VAL A 258 4.79 -7.30 -3.66
C VAL A 258 4.13 -6.01 -3.20
N ALA A 259 3.58 -6.01 -2.00
CA ALA A 259 2.84 -4.86 -1.48
C ALA A 259 3.76 -3.66 -1.29
N SER A 260 3.40 -2.53 -1.91
CA SER A 260 4.19 -1.30 -1.91
C SER A 260 4.49 -0.78 -0.51
N GLY A 261 5.66 -0.19 -0.31
CA GLY A 261 6.16 0.30 0.97
C GLY A 261 7.52 -0.29 1.31
N GLN A 262 7.59 -1.21 2.28
CA GLN A 262 8.85 -1.91 2.56
C GLN A 262 8.66 -3.32 3.15
N GLY A 263 9.64 -4.20 2.83
CA GLY A 263 9.92 -5.42 3.56
C GLY A 263 10.96 -5.19 4.65
N ILE A 264 11.36 -6.26 5.34
CA ILE A 264 12.27 -6.23 6.48
C ILE A 264 13.34 -7.31 6.40
N ALA A 265 14.45 -7.12 7.12
CA ALA A 265 15.37 -8.20 7.50
C ALA A 265 15.02 -8.65 8.92
N LEU A 266 14.96 -9.95 9.17
CA LEU A 266 14.70 -10.51 10.50
C LEU A 266 15.96 -10.39 11.34
N LEU A 267 15.81 -9.96 12.59
CA LEU A 267 16.92 -9.72 13.52
C LEU A 267 17.01 -10.76 14.63
N HIS A 268 15.92 -11.50 14.88
CA HIS A 268 15.78 -12.36 16.03
C HIS A 268 15.45 -13.81 15.64
N GLY A 269 15.73 -14.73 16.55
CA GLY A 269 15.35 -16.14 16.42
C GLY A 269 16.16 -16.91 15.36
N PRO A 270 15.68 -18.11 14.98
CA PRO A 270 16.39 -19.03 14.10
C PRO A 270 16.50 -18.55 12.63
N HIS A 271 15.72 -17.57 12.26
CA HIS A 271 15.70 -17.00 10.91
C HIS A 271 16.36 -15.61 10.84
N ALA A 272 17.18 -15.23 11.84
CA ALA A 272 17.92 -13.98 11.80
C ALA A 272 18.76 -13.87 10.52
N GLY A 273 18.70 -12.71 9.84
CA GLY A 273 19.31 -12.49 8.54
C GLY A 273 18.39 -12.76 7.33
N ARG A 274 17.27 -13.46 7.52
CA ARG A 274 16.26 -13.64 6.45
C ARG A 274 15.69 -12.30 6.02
N LEU A 275 15.70 -12.06 4.72
CA LEU A 275 14.96 -10.96 4.11
C LEU A 275 13.54 -11.43 3.82
N ILE A 276 12.54 -10.64 4.20
CA ILE A 276 11.14 -11.00 4.00
C ILE A 276 10.31 -9.79 3.54
N ALA A 277 9.49 -10.00 2.52
CA ALA A 277 8.49 -9.04 2.05
C ALA A 277 7.14 -9.74 1.91
N GLN A 278 6.08 -8.96 1.82
CA GLN A 278 4.72 -9.47 1.68
C GLN A 278 4.19 -9.18 0.29
N MET A 279 3.45 -10.12 -0.26
CA MET A 279 2.76 -9.94 -1.53
C MET A 279 1.27 -10.32 -1.43
N THR A 280 0.51 -9.81 -2.36
CA THR A 280 -0.86 -10.22 -2.64
C THR A 280 -0.87 -11.17 -3.82
N VAL A 281 -1.58 -12.28 -3.68
CA VAL A 281 -1.76 -13.26 -4.75
C VAL A 281 -3.25 -13.50 -5.02
N ARG A 282 -3.60 -13.81 -6.28
CA ARG A 282 -4.91 -14.37 -6.66
C ARG A 282 -4.70 -15.72 -7.33
N ASN A 283 -5.28 -16.73 -6.73
CA ASN A 283 -5.25 -18.12 -7.19
C ASN A 283 -6.68 -18.71 -7.22
N SER A 284 -6.81 -20.02 -7.31
CA SER A 284 -8.11 -20.71 -7.28
C SER A 284 -8.90 -20.53 -5.98
N VAL A 285 -8.23 -20.24 -4.86
CA VAL A 285 -8.86 -19.97 -3.54
C VAL A 285 -9.40 -18.54 -3.44
N GLY A 286 -8.82 -17.60 -4.20
CA GLY A 286 -9.16 -16.19 -4.19
C GLY A 286 -7.97 -15.28 -3.93
N GLN A 287 -8.24 -14.11 -3.36
CA GLN A 287 -7.21 -13.12 -3.03
C GLN A 287 -6.67 -13.35 -1.62
N GLN A 288 -5.38 -13.62 -1.51
CA GLN A 288 -4.68 -14.01 -0.28
C GLN A 288 -3.39 -13.18 -0.09
N ALA A 289 -2.93 -13.11 1.15
CA ALA A 289 -1.59 -12.64 1.47
C ALA A 289 -0.59 -13.80 1.39
N GLN A 290 0.66 -13.50 1.02
CA GLN A 290 1.73 -14.48 0.95
C GLN A 290 3.08 -13.81 1.23
N SER A 291 3.95 -14.47 2.00
CA SER A 291 5.32 -14.01 2.18
C SER A 291 6.19 -14.42 0.99
N ILE A 292 7.16 -13.56 0.66
CA ILE A 292 8.34 -13.96 -0.09
C ILE A 292 9.57 -13.74 0.79
N TYR A 293 10.54 -14.61 0.72
CA TYR A 293 11.74 -14.53 1.55
C TYR A 293 13.00 -14.97 0.82
N SER A 294 14.13 -14.50 1.32
CA SER A 294 15.48 -14.87 0.87
C SER A 294 16.38 -15.12 2.09
N ASP A 295 17.14 -16.21 2.04
CA ASP A 295 18.14 -16.58 3.05
C ASP A 295 19.58 -16.37 2.55
N ASP A 296 19.74 -15.74 1.36
CA ASP A 296 21.01 -15.53 0.66
C ASP A 296 21.19 -14.06 0.22
N HIS A 297 20.74 -13.13 1.05
CA HIS A 297 20.88 -11.69 0.81
C HIS A 297 20.19 -11.18 -0.46
N GLY A 298 19.05 -11.78 -0.83
CA GLY A 298 18.24 -11.38 -1.98
C GLY A 298 18.72 -11.90 -3.33
N ILE A 299 19.62 -12.92 -3.35
CA ILE A 299 20.06 -13.56 -4.58
C ILE A 299 18.95 -14.46 -5.13
N THR A 300 18.36 -15.30 -4.29
CA THR A 300 17.20 -16.14 -4.65
C THR A 300 16.00 -15.84 -3.75
N TRP A 301 14.80 -16.06 -4.29
CA TRP A 301 13.54 -15.80 -3.59
C TRP A 301 12.67 -17.04 -3.54
N HIS A 302 12.01 -17.21 -2.42
CA HIS A 302 11.07 -18.30 -2.16
C HIS A 302 9.74 -17.73 -1.68
N ALA A 303 8.67 -18.49 -1.86
CA ALA A 303 7.35 -18.14 -1.37
C ALA A 303 6.96 -19.02 -0.17
N GLY A 304 6.42 -18.40 0.87
CA GLY A 304 5.71 -19.10 1.95
C GLY A 304 4.32 -19.55 1.52
N ASN A 305 3.53 -20.10 2.44
CA ASN A 305 2.15 -20.52 2.17
C ASN A 305 1.21 -19.30 2.10
N PRO A 306 0.28 -19.24 1.14
CA PRO A 306 -0.75 -18.21 1.13
C PRO A 306 -1.67 -18.30 2.36
N VAL A 307 -2.15 -17.14 2.84
CA VAL A 307 -2.99 -17.05 4.03
C VAL A 307 -4.20 -16.15 3.83
N GLY A 308 -5.30 -16.51 4.46
CA GLY A 308 -6.52 -15.73 4.55
C GLY A 308 -7.33 -15.69 3.26
N ARG A 309 -8.37 -14.86 3.28
CA ARG A 309 -9.21 -14.54 2.13
C ARG A 309 -9.50 -13.06 2.12
N MET A 310 -9.69 -12.48 0.93
CA MET A 310 -9.89 -11.03 0.77
C MET A 310 -8.76 -10.24 1.45
N MET A 311 -7.53 -10.78 1.39
CA MET A 311 -6.33 -10.08 1.81
C MET A 311 -5.80 -9.27 0.62
N ASP A 312 -5.34 -8.06 0.91
CA ASP A 312 -4.79 -7.17 -0.12
C ASP A 312 -3.40 -6.69 0.32
N GLU A 313 -2.99 -5.48 -0.04
CA GLU A 313 -1.69 -4.95 0.33
C GLU A 313 -1.40 -5.16 1.82
N ASN A 314 -0.35 -5.92 2.08
CA ASN A 314 -0.02 -6.37 3.42
C ASN A 314 1.46 -6.16 3.74
N LYS A 315 1.75 -6.01 5.02
CA LYS A 315 3.08 -5.76 5.56
C LYS A 315 3.42 -6.78 6.61
N VAL A 316 4.71 -6.92 6.86
CA VAL A 316 5.23 -7.75 7.94
C VAL A 316 6.06 -6.90 8.89
N VAL A 317 5.97 -7.20 10.18
CA VAL A 317 6.86 -6.67 11.21
C VAL A 317 7.28 -7.81 12.14
N GLU A 318 8.54 -7.79 12.56
CA GLU A 318 9.07 -8.70 13.56
C GLU A 318 8.78 -8.14 14.95
N LEU A 319 8.11 -8.91 15.80
CA LEU A 319 7.79 -8.58 17.17
C LEU A 319 9.01 -8.77 18.10
N SER A 320 8.89 -8.31 19.32
CA SER A 320 10.01 -8.34 20.29
C SER A 320 10.53 -9.73 20.67
N ASP A 321 9.73 -10.77 20.44
CA ASP A 321 10.04 -12.18 20.70
C ASP A 321 10.46 -12.95 19.43
N GLY A 322 10.55 -12.29 18.28
CA GLY A 322 10.84 -12.91 16.98
C GLY A 322 9.62 -13.47 16.23
N THR A 323 8.44 -13.43 16.83
CA THR A 323 7.19 -13.73 16.10
C THR A 323 6.97 -12.69 15.02
N LEU A 324 6.49 -13.10 13.86
CA LEU A 324 6.11 -12.15 12.81
C LEU A 324 4.62 -11.81 12.89
N MET A 325 4.29 -10.53 12.73
CA MET A 325 2.92 -10.06 12.52
C MET A 325 2.75 -9.60 11.08
N LEU A 326 1.81 -10.22 10.37
CA LEU A 326 1.29 -9.74 9.10
C LEU A 326 0.14 -8.77 9.38
N ASN A 327 0.14 -7.61 8.72
CA ASN A 327 -0.93 -6.61 8.78
C ASN A 327 -1.42 -6.29 7.36
N SER A 328 -2.67 -6.60 7.07
CA SER A 328 -3.23 -6.55 5.72
C SER A 328 -4.39 -5.56 5.59
N ARG A 329 -4.44 -4.89 4.45
CA ARG A 329 -5.63 -4.25 3.90
C ARG A 329 -6.72 -5.31 3.73
N ASP A 330 -7.95 -4.98 4.14
CA ASP A 330 -9.09 -5.87 3.96
C ASP A 330 -9.84 -5.53 2.66
N ALA A 331 -9.73 -6.40 1.66
CA ALA A 331 -10.47 -6.25 0.41
C ALA A 331 -11.99 -6.44 0.59
N ALA A 332 -12.44 -7.05 1.70
CA ALA A 332 -13.86 -7.15 2.06
C ALA A 332 -14.45 -5.85 2.62
N ARG A 333 -13.60 -4.82 2.82
CA ARG A 333 -14.02 -3.47 3.28
C ARG A 333 -14.74 -3.47 4.62
N SER A 334 -14.24 -4.24 5.59
CA SER A 334 -14.79 -4.30 6.96
C SER A 334 -14.60 -3.00 7.75
N GLY A 335 -13.86 -2.04 7.23
CA GLY A 335 -13.48 -0.81 7.95
C GLY A 335 -12.33 -1.04 8.94
N ARG A 336 -11.62 -2.16 8.86
CA ARG A 336 -10.57 -2.59 9.79
C ARG A 336 -9.41 -3.26 9.07
N ARG A 337 -8.27 -3.34 9.76
CA ARG A 337 -7.13 -4.15 9.31
C ARG A 337 -7.30 -5.61 9.70
N LYS A 338 -6.66 -6.49 8.93
CA LYS A 338 -6.51 -7.92 9.23
C LYS A 338 -5.09 -8.20 9.69
N VAL A 339 -4.92 -9.08 10.69
CA VAL A 339 -3.62 -9.56 11.15
C VAL A 339 -3.57 -11.08 11.21
N ALA A 340 -2.36 -11.63 11.04
CA ALA A 340 -2.01 -13.02 11.29
C ALA A 340 -0.60 -13.07 11.87
N TYR A 341 -0.23 -14.19 12.50
CA TYR A 341 1.06 -14.36 13.16
C TYR A 341 1.78 -15.58 12.61
N SER A 342 3.11 -15.51 12.50
CA SER A 342 4.00 -16.61 12.09
C SER A 342 5.12 -16.79 13.11
N GLN A 343 5.45 -18.05 13.41
CA GLN A 343 6.55 -18.43 14.30
C GLN A 343 7.68 -19.16 13.54
N ASP A 344 7.56 -19.31 12.25
CA ASP A 344 8.48 -20.03 11.37
C ASP A 344 9.12 -19.14 10.31
N GLY A 345 9.28 -17.86 10.61
CA GLY A 345 9.92 -16.91 9.72
C GLY A 345 9.12 -16.61 8.45
N GLY A 346 7.78 -16.67 8.53
CA GLY A 346 6.87 -16.32 7.44
C GLY A 346 6.55 -17.45 6.47
N LEU A 347 6.93 -18.70 6.77
CA LEU A 347 6.58 -19.86 5.93
C LEU A 347 5.10 -20.21 6.06
N THR A 348 4.57 -20.20 7.29
CA THR A 348 3.15 -20.41 7.58
C THR A 348 2.61 -19.32 8.51
N TRP A 349 1.30 -19.12 8.43
CA TRP A 349 0.60 -18.11 9.20
C TRP A 349 -0.61 -18.71 9.92
N GLY A 350 -0.80 -18.28 11.15
CA GLY A 350 -1.97 -18.63 11.95
C GLY A 350 -3.28 -18.01 11.44
N PRO A 351 -4.37 -18.18 12.19
CA PRO A 351 -5.68 -17.64 11.81
C PRO A 351 -5.66 -16.11 11.64
N VAL A 352 -6.33 -15.65 10.58
CA VAL A 352 -6.51 -14.23 10.30
C VAL A 352 -7.59 -13.65 11.24
N LYS A 353 -7.31 -12.49 11.83
CA LYS A 353 -8.21 -11.76 12.73
C LYS A 353 -8.36 -10.31 12.27
N LEU A 354 -9.54 -9.71 12.49
CA LEU A 354 -9.75 -8.27 12.41
C LEU A 354 -9.21 -7.60 13.67
N VAL A 355 -8.69 -6.38 13.53
CA VAL A 355 -8.18 -5.57 14.64
C VAL A 355 -9.06 -4.35 14.81
N ASP A 356 -9.81 -4.29 15.91
CA ASP A 356 -10.79 -3.24 16.15
C ASP A 356 -10.16 -1.84 16.28
N ASP A 357 -8.98 -1.74 16.86
CA ASP A 357 -8.26 -0.47 17.05
C ASP A 357 -7.64 0.08 15.75
N LEU A 358 -7.44 -0.75 14.74
CA LEU A 358 -6.87 -0.36 13.45
C LEU A 358 -7.96 -0.13 12.40
N ILE A 359 -8.63 1.02 12.52
CA ILE A 359 -9.67 1.46 11.58
C ILE A 359 -9.01 1.82 10.24
N ASP A 360 -9.58 1.30 9.12
CA ASP A 360 -8.97 1.44 7.78
C ASP A 360 -10.04 1.41 6.68
N PRO A 361 -9.98 2.31 5.70
CA PRO A 361 -10.99 2.40 4.62
C PRO A 361 -10.70 1.48 3.43
N THR A 362 -9.98 0.38 3.64
CA THR A 362 -9.44 -0.45 2.55
C THR A 362 -8.31 0.31 1.82
N ASN A 363 -7.23 0.58 2.54
CA ASN A 363 -6.10 1.36 2.04
C ASN A 363 -4.76 0.67 2.31
N ASN A 364 -3.72 1.02 1.54
CA ASN A 364 -2.36 0.62 1.88
C ASN A 364 -1.90 1.38 3.13
N ALA A 365 -1.13 0.72 3.96
CA ALA A 365 -0.65 1.21 5.24
C ALA A 365 0.77 0.68 5.49
N GLN A 366 1.47 1.22 6.47
CA GLN A 366 2.78 0.72 6.87
C GLN A 366 2.81 0.44 8.38
N ILE A 367 3.38 -0.69 8.76
CA ILE A 367 3.74 -1.05 10.14
C ILE A 367 5.24 -1.23 10.23
N ILE A 368 5.87 -0.66 11.25
CA ILE A 368 7.31 -0.75 11.49
C ILE A 368 7.61 -0.81 13.00
N ARG A 369 8.79 -1.28 13.35
CA ARG A 369 9.34 -1.11 14.71
C ARG A 369 9.85 0.32 14.87
N ALA A 370 9.53 0.96 15.99
CA ALA A 370 10.04 2.30 16.31
C ALA A 370 11.56 2.30 16.57
N TYR A 371 12.06 1.18 17.09
CA TYR A 371 13.48 0.97 17.38
C TYR A 371 13.93 -0.35 16.75
N PRO A 372 14.30 -0.36 15.45
CA PRO A 372 14.60 -1.59 14.72
C PRO A 372 15.76 -2.37 15.32
N ASN A 373 16.77 -1.68 15.92
CA ASN A 373 17.95 -2.31 16.51
C ASN A 373 17.79 -2.65 18.01
N ALA A 374 16.60 -2.47 18.59
CA ALA A 374 16.36 -2.77 19.99
C ALA A 374 16.52 -4.27 20.29
N ARG A 375 17.19 -4.60 21.43
CA ARG A 375 17.39 -5.97 21.87
C ARG A 375 16.06 -6.70 22.04
N ALA A 376 16.00 -7.95 21.58
CA ALA A 376 14.85 -8.83 21.73
C ALA A 376 14.28 -8.80 23.17
N GLY A 377 12.97 -8.81 23.32
CA GLY A 377 12.25 -8.78 24.59
C GLY A 377 12.32 -7.47 25.38
N SER A 378 13.11 -6.47 24.93
CA SER A 378 13.18 -5.19 25.62
C SER A 378 11.91 -4.35 25.44
N ALA A 379 11.69 -3.37 26.33
CA ALA A 379 10.55 -2.47 26.22
C ALA A 379 10.56 -1.69 24.90
N LYS A 380 11.72 -1.21 24.42
CA LYS A 380 11.88 -0.56 23.13
C LYS A 380 11.52 -1.46 21.94
N ALA A 381 11.86 -2.75 22.01
CA ALA A 381 11.55 -3.70 20.95
C ALA A 381 10.04 -3.93 20.74
N ARG A 382 9.22 -3.67 21.77
CA ARG A 382 7.75 -3.82 21.73
C ARG A 382 7.03 -2.64 21.09
N ILE A 383 7.75 -1.54 20.81
CA ILE A 383 7.12 -0.32 20.30
C ILE A 383 6.98 -0.44 18.78
N LEU A 384 5.74 -0.48 18.33
CA LEU A 384 5.37 -0.49 16.91
C LEU A 384 4.72 0.83 16.53
N LEU A 385 4.95 1.23 15.29
CA LEU A 385 4.34 2.37 14.64
C LEU A 385 3.51 1.87 13.47
N PHE A 386 2.30 2.39 13.35
CA PHE A 386 1.40 2.09 12.24
C PHE A 386 0.87 3.39 11.64
N THR A 387 0.99 3.54 10.33
CA THR A 387 0.48 4.70 9.62
C THR A 387 -0.52 4.30 8.56
N ASN A 388 -1.67 4.98 8.53
CA ASN A 388 -2.72 4.79 7.53
C ASN A 388 -3.64 6.00 7.43
N ALA A 389 -4.60 5.97 6.50
CA ALA A 389 -5.78 6.80 6.52
C ALA A 389 -6.75 6.26 7.59
N ARG A 390 -6.83 6.91 8.76
CA ARG A 390 -7.61 6.38 9.90
C ARG A 390 -9.07 6.80 9.82
N ASN A 391 -9.80 6.15 8.94
CA ASN A 391 -11.25 6.29 8.77
C ASN A 391 -11.81 4.94 8.30
N ALA A 392 -13.05 4.59 8.59
CA ALA A 392 -13.61 3.27 8.25
C ALA A 392 -14.03 3.16 6.76
N THR A 393 -14.27 4.28 6.09
CA THR A 393 -14.91 4.30 4.76
C THR A 393 -14.20 5.18 3.74
N GLU A 394 -13.54 6.24 4.20
CA GLU A 394 -12.92 7.25 3.34
C GLU A 394 -11.42 7.31 3.56
N ARG A 395 -10.68 7.61 2.51
CA ARG A 395 -9.23 7.80 2.55
C ARG A 395 -8.89 9.21 3.04
N VAL A 396 -9.09 9.42 4.35
CA VAL A 396 -8.85 10.69 5.03
C VAL A 396 -8.13 10.48 6.35
N ASN A 397 -7.58 11.55 6.92
CA ASN A 397 -6.95 11.59 8.22
C ASN A 397 -5.73 10.67 8.32
N GLY A 398 -4.66 11.04 7.61
CA GLY A 398 -3.36 10.39 7.75
C GLY A 398 -2.94 10.40 9.22
N THR A 399 -2.87 9.21 9.82
CA THR A 399 -2.68 9.05 11.26
C THR A 399 -1.53 8.11 11.53
N LEU A 400 -0.70 8.48 12.50
CA LEU A 400 0.28 7.59 13.12
C LEU A 400 -0.30 7.04 14.42
N SER A 401 -0.34 5.72 14.53
CA SER A 401 -0.76 4.99 15.71
C SER A 401 0.44 4.29 16.35
N VAL A 402 0.48 4.26 17.68
CA VAL A 402 1.58 3.67 18.45
C VAL A 402 1.06 2.51 19.29
N SER A 403 1.79 1.41 19.28
CA SER A 403 1.63 0.30 20.22
C SER A 403 2.91 0.16 21.05
N CYS A 404 2.77 -0.14 22.35
CA CYS A 404 3.88 -0.37 23.27
C CYS A 404 3.95 -1.84 23.76
N ASP A 405 3.16 -2.73 23.17
CA ASP A 405 2.94 -4.10 23.61
C ASP A 405 2.90 -5.12 22.46
N ASP A 406 3.76 -4.93 21.46
CA ASP A 406 3.84 -5.79 20.26
C ASP A 406 2.54 -5.82 19.42
N GLY A 407 1.82 -4.70 19.35
CA GLY A 407 0.62 -4.56 18.53
C GLY A 407 -0.63 -5.19 19.14
N ARG A 408 -0.62 -5.55 20.43
CA ARG A 408 -1.82 -6.07 21.13
C ARG A 408 -2.86 -4.98 21.35
N THR A 409 -2.38 -3.77 21.72
CA THR A 409 -3.19 -2.56 21.84
C THR A 409 -2.53 -1.39 21.12
N TRP A 410 -3.36 -0.42 20.66
CA TRP A 410 -2.91 0.78 20.00
C TRP A 410 -3.38 1.99 20.80
N VAL A 411 -2.48 2.55 21.59
CA VAL A 411 -2.82 3.46 22.71
C VAL A 411 -2.70 4.96 22.36
N SER A 412 -2.09 5.28 21.24
CA SER A 412 -1.94 6.67 20.80
C SER A 412 -2.19 6.78 19.31
N HIS A 413 -2.99 7.80 18.93
CA HIS A 413 -3.31 8.08 17.53
C HIS A 413 -3.12 9.57 17.29
N GLN A 414 -2.16 9.93 16.42
CA GLN A 414 -1.93 11.32 16.07
C GLN A 414 -2.18 11.52 14.57
N THR A 415 -3.19 12.31 14.25
CA THR A 415 -3.42 12.77 12.87
C THR A 415 -2.36 13.81 12.52
N TYR A 416 -1.51 13.46 11.56
CA TYR A 416 -0.47 14.34 11.03
C TYR A 416 -0.90 15.03 9.73
N MET A 417 -1.89 14.46 9.02
CA MET A 417 -2.46 15.03 7.80
C MET A 417 -3.99 14.91 7.84
N PRO A 418 -4.70 15.96 8.21
CA PRO A 418 -6.15 16.01 8.11
C PRO A 418 -6.58 16.11 6.64
N GLY A 419 -7.80 15.65 6.34
CA GLY A 419 -8.34 15.64 4.98
C GLY A 419 -7.90 14.41 4.18
N GLU A 420 -7.91 14.51 2.85
CA GLU A 420 -7.65 13.40 1.93
C GLU A 420 -6.22 12.88 2.05
N VAL A 421 -6.12 11.57 2.21
CA VAL A 421 -4.85 10.82 2.28
C VAL A 421 -5.00 9.52 1.51
N GLY A 422 -4.16 9.33 0.51
CA GLY A 422 -4.04 8.05 -0.19
C GLY A 422 -3.23 7.02 0.62
N TYR A 423 -2.22 6.44 -0.01
CA TYR A 423 -1.32 5.47 0.63
C TYR A 423 -0.36 6.14 1.59
N THR A 424 0.02 5.42 2.63
CA THR A 424 1.01 5.86 3.60
C THR A 424 2.16 4.87 3.71
N THR A 425 3.35 5.38 3.99
CA THR A 425 4.55 4.59 4.30
C THR A 425 5.37 5.31 5.37
N ALA A 426 6.27 4.59 6.03
CA ALA A 426 7.13 5.13 7.08
C ALA A 426 8.48 4.40 7.12
N ALA A 427 9.53 5.09 7.51
CA ALA A 427 10.84 4.51 7.81
C ALA A 427 11.44 5.18 9.05
N VAL A 428 12.26 4.43 9.79
CA VAL A 428 13.09 4.95 10.88
C VAL A 428 14.45 5.33 10.29
N GLN A 429 14.97 6.49 10.66
CA GLN A 429 16.23 6.99 10.13
C GLN A 429 17.44 6.48 10.92
N SER A 430 17.47 6.72 12.19
CA SER A 430 18.51 6.23 13.12
C SER A 430 17.97 6.25 14.52
N ASP A 431 18.42 5.33 15.34
CA ASP A 431 18.11 5.28 16.78
C ASP A 431 18.85 6.42 17.51
#